data_62dc95831f3e57879811ea0b84829318
#
_entry.id   62dc95831f3e57879811ea0b84829318
#
_cell.length_a   1.000
_cell.length_b   1.000
_cell.length_c   1.000
_cell.angle_alpha   90.00
_cell.angle_beta   90.00
_cell.angle_gamma   90.00
#
_symmetry.space_group_name_H-M   'P 1'
#
loop_
_entity.id
_entity.type
_entity.pdbx_description
1 polymer ?
#
loop_
_entity_poly.entity_id
_entity_poly.type
_entity_poly.pdbx_seq_one_letter_code
_entity_poly.pdbx_strand_id
1 'polypeptide(L)'
;MLEGEAFFVYDEFRRIPGDGHQASACNAGCMPGKGLEEMIAQKIMLVGEPMALFIAQQPGPLHEAASFSAGIAGAEYNVAVGLRRLGHEAGYLTRLGRDPFGKRIAAQMEKNGLDLSLVSYSRERATGFMLKAKSSLGDPDIFYFRKNSAASELDEASIDRLDMSGFRYLHLTGIFPALSEQTWSASLRLLERAKENRLTVFFDPNLRPQLWKDKALMCRRINLLARKADYFLPGTGEGEILMGSREAGEIARYYRAQGVPCVVVKIGPKGALAAVGEEMMTVSGYRVDRVVDTVGAGDGFAAGFISAVAEGLPLEAAVLRANAVGAIQVMHESDNEGLPARAELGRFMAAVPRVEET
;
A
#
# COMPACT_ATOMS: atom_id res chain seq x y z
N MET A 1 -25.22 -32.52 21.99
CA MET A 1 -26.44 -31.73 21.72
C MET A 1 -26.14 -30.30 22.10
N LEU A 2 -25.82 -29.50 21.13
CA LEU A 2 -26.00 -28.05 21.01
C LEU A 2 -25.44 -27.68 19.64
N GLU A 3 -26.19 -28.05 18.60
CA GLU A 3 -26.17 -27.48 17.27
C GLU A 3 -27.10 -26.27 17.26
N GLY A 4 -26.71 -25.24 16.50
CA GLY A 4 -27.64 -24.21 16.08
C GLY A 4 -27.43 -22.84 16.71
N GLU A 5 -26.60 -22.00 16.00
CA GLU A 5 -26.83 -20.56 15.86
C GLU A 5 -25.75 -19.94 14.97
N ALA A 6 -25.86 -20.18 13.68
CA ALA A 6 -25.06 -19.50 12.67
C ALA A 6 -25.90 -19.26 11.40
N PHE A 7 -27.04 -18.59 11.56
CA PHE A 7 -27.79 -18.04 10.43
C PHE A 7 -28.80 -17.04 11.00
N PHE A 8 -28.47 -15.75 10.97
CA PHE A 8 -29.46 -14.64 10.94
C PHE A 8 -28.72 -13.31 11.19
N VAL A 9 -28.05 -12.79 10.18
CA VAL A 9 -27.82 -11.33 10.00
C VAL A 9 -27.63 -11.05 8.49
N TYR A 10 -28.59 -11.34 7.67
CA TYR A 10 -28.49 -11.09 6.22
C TYR A 10 -29.71 -10.38 5.61
N ASP A 11 -30.55 -9.69 6.39
CA ASP A 11 -31.81 -9.18 5.80
C ASP A 11 -32.28 -7.79 6.26
N GLU A 12 -31.39 -6.86 6.59
CA GLU A 12 -31.87 -5.52 6.99
C GLU A 12 -31.34 -4.32 6.19
N PHE A 13 -30.76 -4.51 4.99
CA PHE A 13 -30.38 -3.39 4.12
C PHE A 13 -30.85 -3.56 2.66
N ARG A 14 -32.16 -3.83 2.47
CA ARG A 14 -32.82 -3.62 1.19
C ARG A 14 -33.91 -2.59 1.38
N ARG A 15 -33.62 -1.31 1.05
CA ARG A 15 -34.51 -0.29 0.44
C ARG A 15 -33.88 1.10 0.51
N ILE A 16 -33.14 1.47 -0.53
CA ILE A 16 -32.97 2.87 -0.93
C ILE A 16 -33.35 2.92 -2.42
N PRO A 17 -34.24 3.87 -2.83
CA PRO A 17 -34.75 3.94 -4.21
C PRO A 17 -33.62 4.36 -5.17
N GLY A 18 -33.64 3.79 -6.36
CA GLY A 18 -32.72 4.11 -7.42
C GLY A 18 -32.90 5.53 -7.93
N ASP A 19 -31.81 6.29 -7.91
CA ASP A 19 -31.61 7.42 -8.82
C ASP A 19 -30.67 6.96 -9.92
N GLY A 20 -31.22 7.03 -11.14
CA GLY A 20 -30.51 6.63 -12.35
C GLY A 20 -29.28 7.51 -12.61
N HIS A 21 -28.12 7.02 -12.27
CA HIS A 21 -26.87 7.50 -12.84
C HIS A 21 -26.36 6.47 -13.83
N GLN A 22 -26.49 6.85 -15.11
CA GLN A 22 -25.85 6.20 -16.22
C GLN A 22 -24.38 5.92 -15.84
N ALA A 23 -24.01 4.65 -15.93
CA ALA A 23 -22.63 4.23 -15.91
C ALA A 23 -21.90 4.96 -17.04
N SER A 24 -21.16 6.00 -16.68
CA SER A 24 -20.17 6.60 -17.56
C SER A 24 -19.11 5.54 -17.79
N ALA A 25 -19.18 4.91 -18.96
CA ALA A 25 -18.09 4.08 -19.47
C ALA A 25 -16.80 4.90 -19.36
N CYS A 26 -15.81 4.41 -18.65
CA CYS A 26 -14.42 4.87 -18.74
C CYS A 26 -13.93 4.56 -20.16
N ASN A 27 -14.38 5.35 -21.12
CA ASN A 27 -13.74 5.47 -22.41
C ASN A 27 -12.37 6.12 -22.14
N ALA A 28 -11.30 5.32 -22.17
CA ALA A 28 -9.95 5.80 -22.37
C ALA A 28 -9.88 6.42 -23.77
N GLY A 29 -10.52 7.58 -23.92
CA GLY A 29 -10.40 8.43 -25.09
C GLY A 29 -8.97 8.92 -25.15
N CYS A 30 -8.24 8.41 -26.12
CA CYS A 30 -6.99 8.99 -26.61
C CYS A 30 -7.23 10.47 -26.90
N MET A 31 -6.86 11.36 -25.97
CA MET A 31 -6.84 12.80 -26.21
C MET A 31 -5.61 13.11 -27.06
N PRO A 32 -5.76 13.70 -28.26
CA PRO A 32 -4.62 14.09 -29.08
C PRO A 32 -3.92 15.31 -28.46
N GLY A 33 -2.62 15.19 -28.18
CA GLY A 33 -1.69 16.30 -28.18
C GLY A 33 -1.75 17.27 -27.01
N LYS A 34 -1.63 16.78 -25.78
CA LYS A 34 -1.08 17.61 -24.69
C LYS A 34 0.43 17.38 -24.64
N GLY A 35 1.20 18.48 -24.69
CA GLY A 35 2.67 18.42 -24.74
C GLY A 35 3.26 17.70 -23.53
N LEU A 36 4.47 17.14 -23.69
CA LEU A 36 5.22 16.44 -22.65
C LEU A 36 5.36 17.24 -21.32
N GLU A 37 5.21 18.54 -21.35
CA GLU A 37 5.29 19.42 -20.19
C GLU A 37 4.00 19.48 -19.34
N GLU A 38 2.83 19.05 -19.86
CA GLU A 38 1.57 18.95 -19.11
C GLU A 38 1.30 17.55 -18.52
N MET A 39 2.16 16.58 -18.74
CA MET A 39 2.23 15.33 -17.97
C MET A 39 2.92 15.53 -16.60
N ILE A 40 2.94 16.76 -16.12
CA ILE A 40 3.57 17.19 -14.86
C ILE A 40 2.92 16.43 -13.70
N ALA A 41 3.76 15.65 -13.08
CA ALA A 41 3.77 15.16 -11.71
C ALA A 41 2.43 15.36 -10.95
N GLN A 42 1.47 14.48 -11.23
CA GLN A 42 0.25 14.44 -10.43
C GLN A 42 0.63 13.96 -9.03
N LYS A 43 0.55 14.84 -8.06
CA LYS A 43 1.03 14.61 -6.71
C LYS A 43 0.23 13.51 -6.02
N ILE A 44 0.94 12.61 -5.38
CA ILE A 44 0.38 11.44 -4.71
C ILE A 44 0.50 11.66 -3.21
N MET A 45 -0.62 11.56 -2.50
CA MET A 45 -0.66 11.56 -1.03
C MET A 45 -0.52 10.14 -0.52
N LEU A 46 0.38 9.94 0.42
CA LEU A 46 0.49 8.69 1.16
C LEU A 46 0.25 8.97 2.64
N VAL A 47 -0.37 8.05 3.35
CA VAL A 47 -0.62 8.18 4.79
C VAL A 47 -0.19 6.94 5.52
N GLY A 48 0.64 7.09 6.56
CA GLY A 48 1.13 5.94 7.30
C GLY A 48 2.09 6.29 8.42
N GLU A 49 2.75 5.26 8.94
CA GLU A 49 3.73 5.37 10.01
C GLU A 49 5.12 4.92 9.55
N PRO A 50 6.01 5.87 9.23
CA PRO A 50 7.41 5.55 9.04
C PRO A 50 8.07 5.32 10.41
N MET A 51 8.86 4.25 10.53
CA MET A 51 9.50 3.83 11.76
C MET A 51 11.02 3.82 11.62
N ALA A 52 11.72 4.11 12.72
CA ALA A 52 13.14 3.79 12.76
C ALA A 52 13.31 2.26 12.74
N LEU A 53 14.17 1.78 11.87
CA LEU A 53 14.49 0.36 11.71
C LEU A 53 15.90 0.09 12.22
N PHE A 54 16.05 -0.95 13.04
CA PHE A 54 17.32 -1.47 13.51
C PHE A 54 17.46 -2.93 13.10
N ILE A 55 18.41 -3.22 12.22
CA ILE A 55 18.68 -4.56 11.69
C ILE A 55 19.91 -5.12 12.40
N ALA A 56 19.76 -6.26 13.07
CA ALA A 56 20.88 -6.96 13.70
C ALA A 56 21.96 -7.29 12.68
N GLN A 57 23.22 -7.03 13.01
CA GLN A 57 24.33 -7.28 12.08
C GLN A 57 24.82 -8.72 12.09
N GLN A 58 24.46 -9.49 13.12
CA GLN A 58 24.82 -10.89 13.27
C GLN A 58 23.57 -11.76 13.28
N PRO A 59 23.60 -12.96 12.67
CA PRO A 59 22.52 -13.93 12.80
C PRO A 59 22.34 -14.36 14.26
N GLY A 60 21.08 -14.57 14.65
CA GLY A 60 20.75 -15.03 16.01
C GLY A 60 19.55 -14.30 16.60
N PRO A 61 19.16 -14.65 17.84
CA PRO A 61 18.06 -14.02 18.54
C PRO A 61 18.31 -12.53 18.79
N LEU A 62 17.28 -11.69 18.68
CA LEU A 62 17.40 -10.23 18.84
C LEU A 62 17.98 -9.80 20.21
N HIS A 63 17.72 -10.57 21.26
CA HIS A 63 18.23 -10.24 22.61
C HIS A 63 19.75 -10.48 22.78
N GLU A 64 20.39 -11.20 21.86
CA GLU A 64 21.82 -11.45 21.84
C GLU A 64 22.56 -10.52 20.85
N ALA A 65 21.82 -9.72 20.07
CA ALA A 65 22.44 -8.86 19.07
C ALA A 65 23.27 -7.74 19.71
N ALA A 66 24.57 -7.74 19.46
CA ALA A 66 25.49 -6.75 20.00
C ALA A 66 25.55 -5.44 19.20
N SER A 67 25.14 -5.47 17.92
CA SER A 67 25.18 -4.31 17.03
C SER A 67 24.05 -4.33 16.00
N PHE A 68 23.61 -3.13 15.62
CA PHE A 68 22.53 -2.92 14.66
C PHE A 68 22.95 -1.89 13.62
N SER A 69 22.53 -2.10 12.37
CA SER A 69 22.49 -1.03 11.37
C SER A 69 21.14 -0.31 11.45
N ALA A 70 21.14 0.99 11.18
CA ALA A 70 19.94 1.80 11.30
C ALA A 70 19.41 2.21 9.91
N GLY A 71 18.15 1.92 9.67
CA GLY A 71 17.38 2.28 8.48
C GLY A 71 16.04 2.94 8.82
N ILE A 72 15.16 3.00 7.84
CA ILE A 72 13.77 3.43 8.00
C ILE A 72 12.88 2.38 7.33
N ALA A 73 11.84 1.96 8.02
CA ALA A 73 10.81 1.07 7.55
C ALA A 73 9.45 1.78 7.53
N GLY A 74 8.52 1.20 6.81
CA GLY A 74 7.13 1.64 6.70
C GLY A 74 6.61 1.35 5.30
N ALA A 75 5.52 0.59 5.18
CA ALA A 75 5.01 0.17 3.89
C ALA A 75 4.72 1.37 2.99
N GLU A 76 3.98 2.34 3.49
CA GLU A 76 3.63 3.54 2.74
C GLU A 76 4.85 4.43 2.47
N TYR A 77 5.85 4.40 3.38
CA TYR A 77 7.12 5.09 3.15
C TYR A 77 7.92 4.43 2.01
N ASN A 78 7.93 3.10 1.94
CA ASN A 78 8.56 2.37 0.85
C ASN A 78 7.89 2.72 -0.48
N VAL A 79 6.55 2.75 -0.54
CA VAL A 79 5.79 3.18 -1.73
C VAL A 79 6.17 4.62 -2.11
N ALA A 80 6.25 5.54 -1.13
CA ALA A 80 6.61 6.93 -1.39
C ALA A 80 8.02 7.08 -1.99
N VAL A 81 9.00 6.35 -1.45
CA VAL A 81 10.37 6.31 -2.00
C VAL A 81 10.38 5.76 -3.43
N GLY A 82 9.64 4.66 -3.68
CA GLY A 82 9.51 4.08 -5.01
C GLY A 82 8.92 5.08 -6.02
N LEU A 83 7.84 5.77 -5.65
CA LEU A 83 7.22 6.79 -6.50
C LEU A 83 8.18 7.95 -6.81
N ARG A 84 8.95 8.43 -5.81
CA ARG A 84 9.96 9.47 -6.04
C ARG A 84 11.05 9.02 -7.00
N ARG A 85 11.55 7.78 -6.87
CA ARG A 85 12.55 7.21 -7.78
C ARG A 85 12.01 7.01 -9.20
N LEU A 86 10.69 6.77 -9.33
CA LEU A 86 9.99 6.72 -10.61
C LEU A 86 9.61 8.10 -11.16
N GLY A 87 9.98 9.20 -10.49
CA GLY A 87 9.84 10.57 -10.98
C GLY A 87 8.52 11.26 -10.63
N HIS A 88 7.73 10.72 -9.69
CA HIS A 88 6.48 11.33 -9.23
C HIS A 88 6.68 12.23 -8.02
N GLU A 89 5.84 13.25 -7.87
CA GLU A 89 5.74 14.00 -6.63
C GLU A 89 4.92 13.23 -5.60
N ALA A 90 5.45 13.12 -4.38
CA ALA A 90 4.81 12.42 -3.28
C ALA A 90 4.84 13.26 -2.00
N GLY A 91 3.66 13.43 -1.38
CA GLY A 91 3.51 14.03 -0.06
C GLY A 91 3.16 12.95 0.96
N TYR A 92 3.75 13.02 2.15
CA TYR A 92 3.59 11.99 3.16
C TYR A 92 2.90 12.53 4.41
N LEU A 93 1.67 12.09 4.64
CA LEU A 93 0.90 12.44 5.83
C LEU A 93 1.28 11.52 6.99
N THR A 94 1.89 12.11 8.02
CA THR A 94 2.26 11.38 9.23
C THR A 94 2.43 12.32 10.42
N ARG A 95 2.61 11.73 11.59
CA ARG A 95 3.07 12.45 12.79
C ARG A 95 4.28 11.73 13.36
N LEU A 96 5.36 12.49 13.58
CA LEU A 96 6.61 12.04 14.16
C LEU A 96 6.74 12.56 15.59
N GLY A 97 7.48 11.85 16.44
CA GLY A 97 7.88 12.38 17.74
C GLY A 97 8.95 13.47 17.61
N ARG A 98 9.03 14.37 18.61
CA ARG A 98 10.13 15.33 18.72
C ARG A 98 11.39 14.69 19.32
N ASP A 99 11.78 13.56 18.76
CA ASP A 99 12.87 12.71 19.21
C ASP A 99 13.92 12.49 18.10
N PRO A 100 15.08 11.85 18.40
CA PRO A 100 16.11 11.58 17.41
C PRO A 100 15.62 10.74 16.22
N PHE A 101 14.66 9.81 16.42
CA PHE A 101 14.13 8.97 15.35
C PHE A 101 13.26 9.78 14.39
N GLY A 102 12.38 10.64 14.93
CA GLY A 102 11.56 11.55 14.13
C GLY A 102 12.41 12.50 13.30
N LYS A 103 13.48 13.06 13.88
CA LYS A 103 14.44 13.90 13.15
C LYS A 103 15.14 13.15 12.02
N ARG A 104 15.61 11.89 12.30
CA ARG A 104 16.25 11.04 11.29
C ARG A 104 15.30 10.72 10.14
N ILE A 105 14.05 10.36 10.45
CA ILE A 105 13.04 10.03 9.43
C ILE A 105 12.74 11.26 8.57
N ALA A 106 12.50 12.42 9.17
CA ALA A 106 12.23 13.66 8.42
C ALA A 106 13.40 14.02 7.49
N ALA A 107 14.63 13.96 7.98
CA ALA A 107 15.82 14.23 7.16
C ALA A 107 15.97 13.25 5.99
N GLN A 108 15.63 11.97 6.19
CA GLN A 108 15.70 10.98 5.11
C GLN A 108 14.56 11.14 4.12
N MET A 109 13.35 11.52 4.56
CA MET A 109 12.24 11.88 3.69
C MET A 109 12.62 13.06 2.78
N GLU A 110 13.21 14.11 3.34
CA GLU A 110 13.69 15.27 2.61
C GLU A 110 14.76 14.87 1.59
N LYS A 111 15.74 14.05 1.99
CA LYS A 111 16.79 13.52 1.09
C LYS A 111 16.21 12.73 -0.08
N ASN A 112 15.10 11.99 0.14
CA ASN A 112 14.38 11.27 -0.90
C ASN A 112 13.43 12.19 -1.71
N GLY A 113 13.39 13.48 -1.43
CA GLY A 113 12.58 14.47 -2.15
C GLY A 113 11.08 14.37 -1.85
N LEU A 114 10.69 13.82 -0.70
CA LEU A 114 9.28 13.79 -0.27
C LEU A 114 8.84 15.17 0.21
N ASP A 115 7.59 15.53 -0.08
CA ASP A 115 6.99 16.74 0.48
C ASP A 115 6.63 16.52 1.95
N LEU A 116 7.23 17.31 2.82
CA LEU A 116 7.05 17.27 4.27
C LEU A 116 5.95 18.21 4.78
N SER A 117 5.23 18.91 3.92
CA SER A 117 4.17 19.85 4.32
C SER A 117 3.04 19.20 5.13
N LEU A 118 2.86 17.88 4.96
CA LEU A 118 1.88 17.06 5.68
C LEU A 118 2.46 16.36 6.93
N VAL A 119 3.74 16.57 7.24
CA VAL A 119 4.38 15.98 8.42
C VAL A 119 4.13 16.88 9.62
N SER A 120 3.57 16.32 10.68
CA SER A 120 3.37 16.99 11.97
C SER A 120 4.21 16.33 13.07
N TYR A 121 4.33 17.00 14.23
CA TYR A 121 5.16 16.51 15.33
C TYR A 121 4.38 16.44 16.64
N SER A 122 4.43 15.27 17.29
CA SER A 122 3.93 15.10 18.65
C SER A 122 4.89 15.68 19.68
N ARG A 123 4.35 16.25 20.76
CA ARG A 123 5.11 16.66 21.94
C ARG A 123 5.14 15.59 23.03
N GLU A 124 4.21 14.64 22.97
CA GLU A 124 3.92 13.69 24.05
C GLU A 124 4.32 12.26 23.69
N ARG A 125 4.24 11.91 22.39
CA ARG A 125 4.48 10.53 21.93
C ARG A 125 5.74 10.41 21.11
N ALA A 126 6.42 9.29 21.28
CA ALA A 126 7.63 8.98 20.54
C ALA A 126 7.33 8.47 19.12
N THR A 127 8.30 8.61 18.26
CA THR A 127 8.33 7.95 16.95
C THR A 127 8.40 6.44 17.14
N GLY A 128 7.59 5.69 16.38
CA GLY A 128 7.66 4.23 16.37
C GLY A 128 9.01 3.72 15.86
N PHE A 129 9.47 2.58 16.37
CA PHE A 129 10.65 1.91 15.87
C PHE A 129 10.47 0.38 15.88
N MET A 130 11.35 -0.33 15.17
CA MET A 130 11.33 -1.78 15.10
C MET A 130 12.74 -2.36 15.07
N LEU A 131 12.86 -3.57 15.60
CA LEU A 131 14.05 -4.40 15.50
C LEU A 131 13.78 -5.53 14.51
N LYS A 132 14.73 -5.79 13.61
CA LYS A 132 14.69 -6.88 12.63
C LYS A 132 15.90 -7.78 12.87
N ALA A 133 15.67 -9.06 13.09
CA ALA A 133 16.75 -10.03 13.19
C ALA A 133 17.43 -10.20 11.83
N LYS A 134 18.70 -10.54 11.83
CA LYS A 134 19.38 -11.02 10.61
C LYS A 134 19.08 -12.50 10.45
N SER A 135 18.26 -12.85 9.49
CA SER A 135 17.97 -14.25 9.16
C SER A 135 18.93 -14.73 8.09
N SER A 136 19.37 -15.99 8.21
CA SER A 136 20.09 -16.71 7.17
C SER A 136 19.16 -17.60 6.33
N LEU A 137 17.94 -17.89 6.82
CA LEU A 137 16.93 -18.75 6.20
C LEU A 137 15.52 -18.31 6.64
N GLY A 138 14.66 -17.96 5.68
CA GLY A 138 13.28 -17.61 5.93
C GLY A 138 13.05 -16.15 6.37
N ASP A 139 11.80 -15.84 6.72
CA ASP A 139 11.41 -14.51 7.17
C ASP A 139 12.09 -14.17 8.51
N PRO A 140 12.66 -12.97 8.66
CA PRO A 140 13.33 -12.55 9.88
C PRO A 140 12.31 -12.27 10.99
N ASP A 141 12.70 -12.55 12.24
CA ASP A 141 11.96 -12.09 13.41
C ASP A 141 11.96 -10.56 13.47
N ILE A 142 10.75 -9.99 13.62
CA ILE A 142 10.56 -8.54 13.71
C ILE A 142 9.84 -8.22 15.01
N PHE A 143 10.40 -7.28 15.78
CA PHE A 143 9.77 -6.78 16.99
C PHE A 143 9.45 -5.29 16.87
N TYR A 144 8.19 -4.91 17.14
CA TYR A 144 7.68 -3.56 16.94
C TYR A 144 7.51 -2.80 18.25
N PHE A 145 8.05 -1.60 18.33
CA PHE A 145 7.83 -0.61 19.39
C PHE A 145 7.03 0.56 18.82
N ARG A 146 5.74 0.34 18.54
CA ARG A 146 4.85 1.32 17.89
C ARG A 146 3.53 1.55 18.60
N LYS A 147 3.30 0.87 19.74
CA LYS A 147 2.08 1.09 20.52
C LYS A 147 2.07 2.50 21.07
N ASN A 148 0.99 3.25 20.83
CA ASN A 148 0.87 4.66 21.20
C ASN A 148 1.98 5.55 20.61
N SER A 149 2.45 5.25 19.40
CA SER A 149 3.41 6.11 18.67
C SER A 149 2.80 7.46 18.30
N ALA A 150 3.64 8.41 17.91
CA ALA A 150 3.20 9.71 17.44
C ALA A 150 2.21 9.61 16.26
N ALA A 151 2.43 8.73 15.30
CA ALA A 151 1.54 8.52 14.17
C ALA A 151 0.12 8.06 14.59
N SER A 152 0.01 7.33 15.71
CA SER A 152 -1.29 6.88 16.23
C SER A 152 -2.17 7.99 16.80
N GLU A 153 -1.67 9.25 16.89
CA GLU A 153 -2.45 10.43 17.33
C GLU A 153 -3.18 11.14 16.19
N LEU A 154 -2.93 10.78 14.94
CA LEU A 154 -3.65 11.41 13.83
C LEU A 154 -5.15 11.10 13.94
N ASP A 155 -5.94 12.15 14.00
CA ASP A 155 -7.39 12.15 14.20
C ASP A 155 -8.13 12.83 13.04
N GLU A 156 -9.46 12.80 13.06
CA GLU A 156 -10.31 13.44 12.07
C GLU A 156 -10.02 14.94 11.94
N ALA A 157 -9.79 15.63 13.07
CA ALA A 157 -9.48 17.05 13.03
C ALA A 157 -8.13 17.34 12.34
N SER A 158 -7.19 16.41 12.39
CA SER A 158 -5.94 16.48 11.62
C SER A 158 -6.21 16.36 10.12
N ILE A 159 -7.14 15.49 9.74
CA ILE A 159 -7.55 15.29 8.34
C ILE A 159 -8.32 16.50 7.82
N ASP A 160 -9.21 17.10 8.62
CA ASP A 160 -10.02 18.26 8.20
C ASP A 160 -9.18 19.49 7.86
N ARG A 161 -8.00 19.61 8.49
CA ARG A 161 -7.07 20.73 8.23
C ARG A 161 -6.19 20.55 7.00
N LEU A 162 -6.22 19.39 6.32
CA LEU A 162 -5.37 19.16 5.16
C LEU A 162 -5.82 19.99 3.96
N ASP A 163 -4.88 20.62 3.29
CA ASP A 163 -5.08 21.11 1.93
C ASP A 163 -4.79 19.96 0.95
N MET A 164 -5.83 19.49 0.28
CA MET A 164 -5.76 18.40 -0.70
C MET A 164 -5.74 18.89 -2.15
N SER A 165 -5.79 20.20 -2.39
CA SER A 165 -5.94 20.79 -3.73
C SER A 165 -4.83 20.43 -4.72
N GLY A 166 -3.62 20.18 -4.21
CA GLY A 166 -2.45 19.79 -5.03
C GLY A 166 -2.33 18.29 -5.31
N PHE A 167 -3.24 17.46 -4.77
CA PHE A 167 -3.16 16.01 -4.89
C PHE A 167 -4.19 15.47 -5.88
N ARG A 168 -3.82 14.43 -6.60
CA ARG A 168 -4.68 13.69 -7.52
C ARG A 168 -4.94 12.27 -7.05
N TYR A 169 -4.03 11.71 -6.30
CA TYR A 169 -4.04 10.32 -5.84
C TYR A 169 -3.84 10.21 -4.35
N LEU A 170 -4.48 9.22 -3.75
CA LEU A 170 -4.30 8.83 -2.35
C LEU A 170 -3.91 7.35 -2.29
N HIS A 171 -2.83 7.04 -1.60
CA HIS A 171 -2.48 5.67 -1.24
C HIS A 171 -2.64 5.45 0.26
N LEU A 172 -3.42 4.43 0.62
CA LEU A 172 -3.71 4.01 1.99
C LEU A 172 -3.47 2.50 2.11
N THR A 173 -2.92 2.08 3.25
CA THR A 173 -2.84 0.66 3.62
C THR A 173 -3.75 0.32 4.78
N GLY A 174 -3.88 -0.98 5.09
CA GLY A 174 -4.56 -1.45 6.31
C GLY A 174 -3.75 -1.24 7.59
N ILE A 175 -2.54 -0.68 7.52
CA ILE A 175 -1.69 -0.44 8.70
C ILE A 175 -2.13 0.81 9.44
N PHE A 176 -2.26 1.95 8.75
CA PHE A 176 -2.62 3.22 9.39
C PHE A 176 -3.94 3.13 10.18
N PRO A 177 -5.05 2.59 9.65
CA PRO A 177 -6.31 2.45 10.39
C PRO A 177 -6.23 1.50 11.60
N ALA A 178 -5.17 0.69 11.69
CA ALA A 178 -4.96 -0.27 12.77
C ALA A 178 -4.18 0.28 13.97
N LEU A 179 -3.56 1.47 13.84
CA LEU A 179 -2.71 2.03 14.89
C LEU A 179 -3.49 2.45 16.15
N SER A 180 -4.72 2.96 15.98
CA SER A 180 -5.61 3.38 17.07
C SER A 180 -7.04 3.58 16.57
N GLU A 181 -8.01 3.77 17.48
CA GLU A 181 -9.37 4.16 17.09
C GLU A 181 -9.39 5.57 16.45
N GLN A 182 -8.47 6.45 16.84
CA GLN A 182 -8.34 7.77 16.23
C GLN A 182 -7.93 7.68 14.76
N THR A 183 -6.91 6.87 14.45
CA THR A 183 -6.47 6.66 13.06
C THR A 183 -7.49 5.88 12.24
N TRP A 184 -8.30 5.02 12.87
CA TRP A 184 -9.44 4.40 12.21
C TRP A 184 -10.46 5.45 11.74
N SER A 185 -10.92 6.33 12.64
CA SER A 185 -11.84 7.42 12.29
C SER A 185 -11.20 8.37 11.27
N ALA A 186 -9.93 8.72 11.47
CA ALA A 186 -9.15 9.53 10.52
C ALA A 186 -9.10 8.90 9.12
N SER A 187 -8.97 7.57 9.03
CA SER A 187 -8.96 6.87 7.73
C SER A 187 -10.31 6.99 7.00
N LEU A 188 -11.42 6.88 7.71
CA LEU A 188 -12.74 7.06 7.13
C LEU A 188 -12.94 8.50 6.65
N ARG A 189 -12.57 9.48 7.48
CA ARG A 189 -12.64 10.89 7.12
C ARG A 189 -11.75 11.24 5.94
N LEU A 190 -10.55 10.65 5.87
CA LEU A 190 -9.63 10.84 4.75
C LEU A 190 -10.23 10.35 3.42
N LEU A 191 -10.88 9.18 3.43
CA LEU A 191 -11.56 8.65 2.24
C LEU A 191 -12.76 9.51 1.80
N GLU A 192 -13.50 10.08 2.76
CA GLU A 192 -14.57 11.04 2.45
C GLU A 192 -13.99 12.30 1.79
N ARG A 193 -12.94 12.88 2.39
CA ARG A 193 -12.26 14.04 1.84
C ARG A 193 -11.61 13.76 0.48
N ALA A 194 -11.04 12.57 0.29
CA ALA A 194 -10.52 12.16 -1.01
C ALA A 194 -11.61 12.15 -2.09
N LYS A 195 -12.80 11.65 -1.77
CA LYS A 195 -13.96 11.68 -2.68
C LYS A 195 -14.44 13.11 -2.97
N GLU A 196 -14.56 13.96 -1.93
CA GLU A 196 -14.93 15.39 -2.06
C GLU A 196 -13.96 16.12 -3.00
N ASN A 197 -12.66 15.81 -2.92
CA ASN A 197 -11.61 16.41 -3.74
C ASN A 197 -11.30 15.63 -5.03
N ARG A 198 -12.08 14.59 -5.36
CA ARG A 198 -11.94 13.76 -6.57
C ARG A 198 -10.56 13.10 -6.71
N LEU A 199 -9.96 12.70 -5.60
CA LEU A 199 -8.75 11.90 -5.63
C LEU A 199 -9.08 10.46 -6.00
N THR A 200 -8.22 9.86 -6.80
CA THR A 200 -8.23 8.41 -7.04
C THR A 200 -7.57 7.68 -5.88
N VAL A 201 -8.26 6.72 -5.29
CA VAL A 201 -7.85 6.02 -4.08
C VAL A 201 -7.29 4.64 -4.40
N PHE A 202 -6.04 4.37 -4.00
CA PHE A 202 -5.42 3.06 -3.99
C PHE A 202 -5.38 2.52 -2.57
N PHE A 203 -5.86 1.30 -2.39
CA PHE A 203 -5.86 0.63 -1.10
C PHE A 203 -5.16 -0.73 -1.18
N ASP A 204 -4.08 -0.90 -0.42
CA ASP A 204 -3.41 -2.18 -0.19
C ASP A 204 -3.78 -2.66 1.22
N PRO A 205 -4.41 -3.83 1.41
CA PRO A 205 -4.79 -4.31 2.74
C PRO A 205 -3.59 -4.46 3.66
N ASN A 206 -2.45 -4.88 3.15
CA ASN A 206 -1.16 -4.98 3.86
C ASN A 206 -1.34 -5.44 5.32
N LEU A 207 -1.99 -6.60 5.49
CA LEU A 207 -2.52 -7.05 6.77
C LEU A 207 -1.43 -7.21 7.83
N ARG A 208 -1.70 -6.67 9.02
CA ARG A 208 -0.87 -6.83 10.22
C ARG A 208 -1.76 -7.27 11.38
N PRO A 209 -2.11 -8.59 11.49
CA PRO A 209 -3.05 -9.08 12.50
C PRO A 209 -2.72 -8.66 13.92
N GLN A 210 -1.43 -8.53 14.25
CA GLN A 210 -0.96 -8.12 15.58
C GLN A 210 -1.33 -6.68 15.99
N LEU A 211 -1.75 -5.83 15.05
CA LEU A 211 -2.23 -4.47 15.33
C LEU A 211 -3.72 -4.42 15.67
N TRP A 212 -4.45 -5.48 15.40
CA TRP A 212 -5.89 -5.54 15.58
C TRP A 212 -6.27 -6.27 16.88
N LYS A 213 -7.37 -5.84 17.50
CA LYS A 213 -7.90 -6.50 18.69
C LYS A 213 -8.23 -7.98 18.43
N ASP A 214 -8.85 -8.22 17.27
CA ASP A 214 -9.22 -9.56 16.81
C ASP A 214 -9.34 -9.61 15.28
N LYS A 215 -9.30 -10.81 14.73
CA LYS A 215 -9.38 -11.07 13.28
C LYS A 215 -10.72 -10.59 12.68
N ALA A 216 -11.83 -10.75 13.39
CA ALA A 216 -13.14 -10.39 12.86
C ALA A 216 -13.27 -8.87 12.70
N LEU A 217 -12.78 -8.09 13.68
CA LEU A 217 -12.73 -6.63 13.58
C LEU A 217 -11.82 -6.18 12.42
N MET A 218 -10.64 -6.79 12.28
CA MET A 218 -9.73 -6.53 11.16
C MET A 218 -10.45 -6.75 9.83
N CYS A 219 -11.02 -7.92 9.61
CA CYS A 219 -11.70 -8.25 8.35
C CYS A 219 -12.85 -7.27 8.06
N ARG A 220 -13.68 -6.95 9.05
CA ARG A 220 -14.78 -5.99 8.86
C ARG A 220 -14.28 -4.61 8.44
N ARG A 221 -13.26 -4.08 9.14
CA ARG A 221 -12.73 -2.73 8.89
C ARG A 221 -11.98 -2.66 7.56
N ILE A 222 -11.14 -3.63 7.26
CA ILE A 222 -10.40 -3.69 5.98
C ILE A 222 -11.36 -3.83 4.81
N ASN A 223 -12.38 -4.70 4.90
CA ASN A 223 -13.38 -4.84 3.84
C ASN A 223 -14.21 -3.57 3.66
N LEU A 224 -14.47 -2.80 4.71
CA LEU A 224 -15.13 -1.50 4.59
C LEU A 224 -14.28 -0.48 3.83
N LEU A 225 -12.96 -0.42 4.10
CA LEU A 225 -12.05 0.48 3.40
C LEU A 225 -11.88 0.07 1.93
N ALA A 226 -11.76 -1.25 1.66
CA ALA A 226 -11.64 -1.77 0.30
C ALA A 226 -12.79 -1.31 -0.62
N ARG A 227 -14.05 -1.30 -0.11
CA ARG A 227 -15.22 -0.83 -0.86
C ARG A 227 -15.23 0.67 -1.18
N LYS A 228 -14.39 1.45 -0.52
CA LYS A 228 -14.27 2.90 -0.73
C LYS A 228 -13.10 3.26 -1.64
N ALA A 229 -12.31 2.28 -2.07
CA ALA A 229 -11.16 2.47 -2.96
C ALA A 229 -11.56 2.33 -4.44
N ASP A 230 -10.84 3.03 -5.32
CA ASP A 230 -10.94 2.86 -6.77
C ASP A 230 -10.11 1.67 -7.24
N TYR A 231 -8.96 1.46 -6.60
CA TYR A 231 -8.07 0.33 -6.84
C TYR A 231 -7.79 -0.41 -5.55
N PHE A 232 -8.08 -1.70 -5.51
CA PHE A 232 -7.79 -2.58 -4.38
C PHE A 232 -6.72 -3.59 -4.76
N LEU A 233 -5.63 -3.67 -3.97
CA LEU A 233 -4.40 -4.41 -4.29
C LEU A 233 -4.10 -5.56 -3.31
N PRO A 234 -5.00 -6.54 -3.12
CA PRO A 234 -4.78 -7.64 -2.18
C PRO A 234 -3.79 -8.67 -2.72
N GLY A 235 -3.13 -9.39 -1.82
CA GLY A 235 -2.47 -10.67 -2.12
C GLY A 235 -3.43 -11.85 -1.93
N THR A 236 -3.10 -13.01 -2.51
CA THR A 236 -3.91 -14.25 -2.36
C THR A 236 -4.04 -14.70 -0.91
N GLY A 237 -2.97 -14.59 -0.10
CA GLY A 237 -3.02 -14.89 1.34
C GLY A 237 -3.91 -13.92 2.12
N GLU A 238 -3.95 -12.66 1.73
CA GLU A 238 -4.84 -11.66 2.31
C GLU A 238 -6.30 -11.93 1.92
N GLY A 239 -6.55 -12.35 0.68
CA GLY A 239 -7.86 -12.79 0.22
C GLY A 239 -8.40 -13.94 1.06
N GLU A 240 -7.59 -14.94 1.36
CA GLU A 240 -7.98 -16.06 2.24
C GLU A 240 -8.43 -15.56 3.63
N ILE A 241 -7.69 -14.61 4.20
CA ILE A 241 -8.01 -14.06 5.52
C ILE A 241 -9.30 -13.22 5.48
N LEU A 242 -9.47 -12.40 4.45
CA LEU A 242 -10.52 -11.40 4.35
C LEU A 242 -11.85 -11.93 3.84
N MET A 243 -11.84 -12.94 2.95
CA MET A 243 -13.05 -13.44 2.29
C MET A 243 -13.10 -14.97 2.13
N GLY A 244 -12.07 -15.70 2.59
CA GLY A 244 -12.08 -17.18 2.66
C GLY A 244 -11.56 -17.90 1.42
N SER A 245 -10.96 -17.21 0.44
CA SER A 245 -10.39 -17.85 -0.75
C SER A 245 -8.99 -17.33 -1.09
N ARG A 246 -8.15 -18.23 -1.63
CA ARG A 246 -6.84 -17.93 -2.22
C ARG A 246 -6.89 -17.80 -3.73
N GLU A 247 -8.00 -18.16 -4.35
CA GLU A 247 -8.14 -18.08 -5.79
C GLU A 247 -8.29 -16.63 -6.26
N ALA A 248 -7.32 -16.18 -7.06
CA ALA A 248 -7.25 -14.77 -7.47
C ALA A 248 -8.52 -14.29 -8.18
N GLY A 249 -9.12 -15.14 -9.03
CA GLY A 249 -10.36 -14.85 -9.72
C GLY A 249 -11.57 -14.75 -8.78
N GLU A 250 -11.63 -15.56 -7.72
CA GLU A 250 -12.69 -15.47 -6.71
C GLU A 250 -12.56 -14.21 -5.88
N ILE A 251 -11.34 -13.87 -5.45
CA ILE A 251 -11.05 -12.62 -4.73
C ILE A 251 -11.48 -11.42 -5.58
N ALA A 252 -11.08 -11.39 -6.84
CA ALA A 252 -11.42 -10.30 -7.74
C ALA A 252 -12.94 -10.17 -7.93
N ARG A 253 -13.65 -11.26 -8.22
CA ARG A 253 -15.12 -11.27 -8.36
C ARG A 253 -15.82 -10.80 -7.09
N TYR A 254 -15.37 -11.26 -5.93
CA TYR A 254 -15.97 -10.89 -4.64
C TYR A 254 -15.94 -9.38 -4.41
N TYR A 255 -14.78 -8.73 -4.57
CA TYR A 255 -14.68 -7.28 -4.35
C TYR A 255 -15.29 -6.47 -5.48
N ARG A 256 -15.24 -6.96 -6.72
CA ARG A 256 -15.97 -6.36 -7.85
C ARG A 256 -17.48 -6.33 -7.58
N ALA A 257 -18.05 -7.43 -7.11
CA ALA A 257 -19.47 -7.51 -6.74
C ALA A 257 -19.85 -6.58 -5.59
N GLN A 258 -18.89 -6.13 -4.78
CA GLN A 258 -19.09 -5.14 -3.73
C GLN A 258 -18.86 -3.69 -4.18
N GLY A 259 -18.66 -3.46 -5.48
CA GLY A 259 -18.57 -2.14 -6.07
C GLY A 259 -17.16 -1.55 -6.17
N VAL A 260 -16.09 -2.32 -5.89
CA VAL A 260 -14.71 -1.86 -6.10
C VAL A 260 -14.44 -1.75 -7.61
N PRO A 261 -14.08 -0.57 -8.16
CA PRO A 261 -13.97 -0.37 -9.62
C PRO A 261 -12.86 -1.18 -10.29
N CYS A 262 -11.73 -1.41 -9.61
CA CYS A 262 -10.63 -2.24 -10.11
C CYS A 262 -9.99 -3.02 -8.96
N VAL A 263 -9.81 -4.32 -9.15
CA VAL A 263 -9.14 -5.21 -8.20
C VAL A 263 -7.93 -5.83 -8.85
N VAL A 264 -6.76 -5.71 -8.23
CA VAL A 264 -5.51 -6.30 -8.74
C VAL A 264 -4.94 -7.24 -7.68
N VAL A 265 -5.14 -8.54 -7.88
CA VAL A 265 -4.75 -9.58 -6.94
C VAL A 265 -3.30 -10.02 -7.19
N LYS A 266 -2.42 -9.79 -6.23
CA LYS A 266 -1.01 -10.21 -6.28
C LYS A 266 -0.89 -11.72 -6.10
N ILE A 267 -0.24 -12.42 -7.04
CA ILE A 267 -0.08 -13.89 -7.04
C ILE A 267 1.40 -14.29 -6.81
N GLY A 268 2.15 -13.44 -6.16
CA GLY A 268 3.59 -13.64 -5.90
C GLY A 268 4.40 -13.73 -7.20
N PRO A 269 5.33 -14.70 -7.35
CA PRO A 269 6.19 -14.78 -8.52
C PRO A 269 5.43 -15.03 -9.83
N LYS A 270 4.20 -15.53 -9.77
CA LYS A 270 3.35 -15.72 -10.96
C LYS A 270 2.81 -14.41 -11.54
N GLY A 271 2.94 -13.28 -10.84
CA GLY A 271 2.47 -11.97 -11.28
C GLY A 271 1.21 -11.52 -10.58
N ALA A 272 0.22 -11.03 -11.33
CA ALA A 272 -1.04 -10.57 -10.75
C ALA A 272 -2.23 -10.74 -11.72
N LEU A 273 -3.43 -10.89 -11.16
CA LEU A 273 -4.69 -10.88 -11.87
C LEU A 273 -5.37 -9.53 -11.65
N ALA A 274 -5.71 -8.83 -12.74
CA ALA A 274 -6.47 -7.59 -12.72
C ALA A 274 -7.90 -7.82 -13.20
N ALA A 275 -8.87 -7.19 -12.52
CA ALA A 275 -10.29 -7.24 -12.86
C ALA A 275 -10.88 -5.82 -12.91
N VAL A 276 -11.53 -5.47 -14.02
CA VAL A 276 -12.22 -4.20 -14.25
C VAL A 276 -13.46 -4.45 -15.12
N GLY A 277 -14.61 -3.87 -14.77
CA GLY A 277 -15.86 -4.24 -15.45
C GLY A 277 -16.14 -5.74 -15.34
N GLU A 278 -16.43 -6.38 -16.45
CA GLU A 278 -16.58 -7.84 -16.58
C GLU A 278 -15.29 -8.53 -17.02
N GLU A 279 -14.24 -7.76 -17.30
CA GLU A 279 -12.98 -8.29 -17.82
C GLU A 279 -12.03 -8.68 -16.70
N MET A 280 -11.33 -9.80 -16.90
CA MET A 280 -10.23 -10.26 -16.06
C MET A 280 -9.05 -10.61 -16.94
N MET A 281 -7.85 -10.20 -16.51
CA MET A 281 -6.60 -10.54 -17.17
C MET A 281 -5.54 -10.94 -16.15
N THR A 282 -4.77 -11.96 -16.47
CA THR A 282 -3.57 -12.32 -15.72
C THR A 282 -2.35 -11.76 -16.44
N VAL A 283 -1.48 -11.09 -15.69
CA VAL A 283 -0.22 -10.55 -16.21
C VAL A 283 0.92 -11.25 -15.50
N SER A 284 1.68 -12.05 -16.24
CA SER A 284 2.78 -12.85 -15.72
C SER A 284 3.86 -11.99 -15.05
N GLY A 285 4.43 -12.53 -13.97
CA GLY A 285 5.56 -11.92 -13.27
C GLY A 285 6.87 -12.01 -14.05
N TYR A 286 7.93 -11.47 -13.47
CA TYR A 286 9.29 -11.59 -14.02
C TYR A 286 10.05 -12.74 -13.35
N ARG A 287 10.88 -13.42 -14.13
CA ARG A 287 11.73 -14.48 -13.61
C ARG A 287 12.87 -13.87 -12.79
N VAL A 288 12.93 -14.21 -11.51
CA VAL A 288 13.99 -13.79 -10.61
C VAL A 288 14.82 -15.01 -10.24
N ASP A 289 16.10 -15.01 -10.63
CA ASP A 289 16.99 -16.16 -10.40
C ASP A 289 17.39 -16.29 -8.92
N ARG A 290 17.45 -15.17 -8.18
CA ARG A 290 17.81 -15.13 -6.76
C ARG A 290 16.91 -14.16 -6.00
N VAL A 291 16.10 -14.71 -5.12
CA VAL A 291 15.36 -13.94 -4.10
C VAL A 291 16.27 -13.76 -2.88
N VAL A 292 16.50 -12.52 -2.49
CA VAL A 292 17.33 -12.14 -1.34
C VAL A 292 16.45 -11.87 -0.12
N ASP A 293 15.41 -11.02 -0.28
CA ASP A 293 14.44 -10.70 0.77
C ASP A 293 13.06 -10.48 0.10
N THR A 294 12.00 -10.95 0.73
CA THR A 294 10.63 -10.73 0.22
C THR A 294 9.97 -9.47 0.77
N VAL A 295 10.61 -8.84 1.77
CA VAL A 295 10.10 -7.61 2.39
C VAL A 295 10.13 -6.45 1.39
N GLY A 296 9.05 -5.67 1.37
CA GLY A 296 8.92 -4.53 0.46
C GLY A 296 8.48 -4.88 -0.96
N ALA A 297 8.37 -6.17 -1.35
CA ALA A 297 7.91 -6.57 -2.69
C ALA A 297 6.50 -6.05 -3.00
N GLY A 298 5.58 -6.16 -2.03
CA GLY A 298 4.21 -5.63 -2.13
C GLY A 298 4.19 -4.11 -2.26
N ASP A 299 5.04 -3.43 -1.50
CA ASP A 299 5.18 -1.97 -1.55
C ASP A 299 5.76 -1.52 -2.90
N GLY A 300 6.77 -2.26 -3.42
CA GLY A 300 7.31 -2.07 -4.76
C GLY A 300 6.25 -2.27 -5.85
N PHE A 301 5.44 -3.32 -5.73
CA PHE A 301 4.30 -3.56 -6.62
C PHE A 301 3.34 -2.36 -6.60
N ALA A 302 2.94 -1.90 -5.42
CA ALA A 302 2.05 -0.75 -5.28
C ALA A 302 2.65 0.52 -5.89
N ALA A 303 3.95 0.81 -5.65
CA ALA A 303 4.64 1.96 -6.23
C ALA A 303 4.66 1.89 -7.78
N GLY A 304 4.99 0.73 -8.35
CA GLY A 304 4.97 0.49 -9.78
C GLY A 304 3.59 0.66 -10.40
N PHE A 305 2.55 0.11 -9.75
CA PHE A 305 1.16 0.21 -10.21
C PHE A 305 0.65 1.65 -10.18
N ILE A 306 0.80 2.34 -9.05
CA ILE A 306 0.39 3.74 -8.89
C ILE A 306 1.11 4.64 -9.89
N SER A 307 2.42 4.44 -10.06
CA SER A 307 3.23 5.17 -11.06
C SER A 307 2.66 5.03 -12.47
N ALA A 308 2.31 3.82 -12.88
CA ALA A 308 1.78 3.55 -14.21
C ALA A 308 0.39 4.16 -14.43
N VAL A 309 -0.50 4.04 -13.43
CA VAL A 309 -1.84 4.64 -13.47
C VAL A 309 -1.73 6.17 -13.51
N ALA A 310 -0.82 6.76 -12.74
CA ALA A 310 -0.58 8.21 -12.74
C ALA A 310 -0.08 8.73 -14.10
N GLU A 311 0.59 7.89 -14.87
CA GLU A 311 1.03 8.18 -16.25
C GLU A 311 -0.02 7.87 -17.31
N GLY A 312 -1.19 7.34 -16.90
CA GLY A 312 -2.27 6.99 -17.83
C GLY A 312 -1.99 5.74 -18.67
N LEU A 313 -1.11 4.83 -18.21
CA LEU A 313 -0.85 3.59 -18.93
C LEU A 313 -2.06 2.65 -18.90
N PRO A 314 -2.25 1.82 -19.93
CA PRO A 314 -3.25 0.76 -19.92
C PRO A 314 -3.06 -0.20 -18.73
N LEU A 315 -4.15 -0.81 -18.25
CA LEU A 315 -4.15 -1.64 -17.04
C LEU A 315 -3.12 -2.78 -17.10
N GLU A 316 -2.99 -3.46 -18.24
CA GLU A 316 -2.00 -4.50 -18.43
C GLU A 316 -0.57 -3.99 -18.24
N ALA A 317 -0.23 -2.84 -18.84
CA ALA A 317 1.08 -2.21 -18.70
C ALA A 317 1.32 -1.72 -17.26
N ALA A 318 0.26 -1.29 -16.56
CA ALA A 318 0.35 -0.90 -15.15
C ALA A 318 0.68 -2.10 -14.27
N VAL A 319 0.02 -3.23 -14.46
CA VAL A 319 0.31 -4.48 -13.74
C VAL A 319 1.69 -5.01 -14.09
N LEU A 320 2.09 -4.94 -15.35
CA LEU A 320 3.42 -5.37 -15.79
C LEU A 320 4.53 -4.55 -15.11
N ARG A 321 4.38 -3.22 -15.04
CA ARG A 321 5.32 -2.35 -14.30
C ARG A 321 5.34 -2.69 -12.81
N ALA A 322 4.19 -2.94 -12.21
CA ALA A 322 4.05 -3.32 -10.82
C ALA A 322 4.81 -4.63 -10.51
N ASN A 323 4.63 -5.64 -11.36
CA ASN A 323 5.37 -6.90 -11.27
C ASN A 323 6.89 -6.70 -11.37
N ALA A 324 7.34 -5.82 -12.27
CA ALA A 324 8.77 -5.52 -12.44
C ALA A 324 9.38 -4.86 -11.20
N VAL A 325 8.71 -3.84 -10.64
CA VAL A 325 9.21 -3.15 -9.43
C VAL A 325 9.25 -4.10 -8.23
N GLY A 326 8.21 -4.93 -8.05
CA GLY A 326 8.21 -5.97 -7.02
C GLY A 326 9.31 -7.01 -7.20
N ALA A 327 9.56 -7.45 -8.45
CA ALA A 327 10.61 -8.39 -8.79
C ALA A 327 12.03 -7.82 -8.55
N ILE A 328 12.26 -6.56 -8.86
CA ILE A 328 13.54 -5.89 -8.57
C ILE A 328 13.76 -5.81 -7.05
N GLN A 329 12.73 -5.43 -6.28
CA GLN A 329 12.83 -5.27 -4.84
C GLN A 329 13.27 -6.57 -4.15
N VAL A 330 12.76 -7.73 -4.54
CA VAL A 330 13.13 -9.01 -3.90
C VAL A 330 14.58 -9.46 -4.13
N MET A 331 15.31 -8.80 -5.02
CA MET A 331 16.74 -9.07 -5.27
C MET A 331 17.67 -8.32 -4.32
N HIS A 332 17.14 -7.53 -3.36
CA HIS A 332 17.90 -6.68 -2.45
C HIS A 332 17.58 -6.95 -0.98
N GLU A 333 18.55 -6.70 -0.07
CA GLU A 333 18.45 -6.97 1.37
C GLU A 333 17.73 -5.89 2.18
N SER A 334 16.94 -5.00 1.61
CA SER A 334 16.31 -3.92 2.40
C SER A 334 14.88 -3.69 2.00
N ASP A 335 14.14 -3.04 2.88
CA ASP A 335 12.71 -2.76 2.69
C ASP A 335 12.46 -1.79 1.51
N ASN A 336 13.44 -0.96 1.09
CA ASN A 336 13.25 0.04 0.04
C ASN A 336 14.52 0.40 -0.78
N GLU A 337 15.68 -0.15 -0.46
CA GLU A 337 16.90 0.18 -1.22
C GLU A 337 16.87 -0.38 -2.64
N GLY A 338 16.21 -1.52 -2.86
CA GLY A 338 16.03 -2.16 -4.14
C GLY A 338 15.01 -1.49 -5.06
N LEU A 339 14.23 -0.51 -4.58
CA LEU A 339 13.26 0.17 -5.43
C LEU A 339 13.97 0.92 -6.59
N PRO A 340 13.63 0.63 -7.86
CA PRO A 340 14.41 1.11 -9.00
C PRO A 340 14.14 2.57 -9.35
N ALA A 341 15.15 3.22 -9.89
CA ALA A 341 14.93 4.42 -10.69
C ALA A 341 14.33 4.05 -12.06
N ARG A 342 13.71 5.03 -12.75
CA ARG A 342 13.03 4.82 -14.04
C ARG A 342 13.91 4.14 -15.09
N ALA A 343 15.17 4.56 -15.22
CA ALA A 343 16.10 3.98 -16.19
C ALA A 343 16.47 2.53 -15.87
N GLU A 344 16.59 2.20 -14.59
CA GLU A 344 16.85 0.84 -14.11
C GLU A 344 15.66 -0.08 -14.37
N LEU A 345 14.46 0.39 -14.02
CA LEU A 345 13.21 -0.30 -14.33
C LEU A 345 13.08 -0.60 -15.84
N GLY A 346 13.37 0.37 -16.70
CA GLY A 346 13.32 0.17 -18.16
C GLY A 346 14.31 -0.89 -18.65
N ARG A 347 15.55 -0.89 -18.13
CA ARG A 347 16.53 -1.94 -18.45
C ARG A 347 16.09 -3.32 -17.98
N PHE A 348 15.56 -3.41 -16.75
CA PHE A 348 15.06 -4.67 -16.20
C PHE A 348 13.93 -5.24 -17.06
N MET A 349 12.91 -4.42 -17.35
CA MET A 349 11.75 -4.85 -18.17
C MET A 349 12.14 -5.29 -19.59
N ALA A 350 13.20 -4.73 -20.14
CA ALA A 350 13.70 -5.09 -21.48
C ALA A 350 14.57 -6.37 -21.48
N ALA A 351 15.27 -6.65 -20.38
CA ALA A 351 16.28 -7.71 -20.32
C ALA A 351 15.78 -9.00 -19.64
N VAL A 352 14.87 -8.89 -18.68
CA VAL A 352 14.44 -10.03 -17.86
C VAL A 352 13.18 -10.67 -18.45
N PRO A 353 13.22 -12.00 -18.74
CA PRO A 353 12.05 -12.70 -19.26
C PRO A 353 10.93 -12.79 -18.22
N ARG A 354 9.71 -12.86 -18.71
CA ARG A 354 8.53 -13.15 -17.88
C ARG A 354 8.45 -14.64 -17.53
N VAL A 355 7.75 -14.93 -16.46
CA VAL A 355 7.40 -16.32 -16.12
C VAL A 355 6.45 -16.84 -17.21
N GLU A 356 6.74 -18.02 -17.76
CA GLU A 356 5.86 -18.65 -18.74
C GLU A 356 4.51 -19.01 -18.12
N GLU A 357 3.45 -18.76 -18.86
CA GLU A 357 2.11 -19.19 -18.48
C GLU A 357 2.05 -20.73 -18.58
N THR A 358 1.86 -21.40 -17.43
CA THR A 358 1.66 -22.87 -17.36
C THR A 358 0.19 -23.21 -17.35
#